data_6a4fe727bf580c71871ea6d64a3961de
#
_entry.id   6a4fe727bf580c71871ea6d64a3961de
#
_cell.length_a   1.000
_cell.length_b   1.000
_cell.length_c   1.000
_cell.angle_alpha   90.00
_cell.angle_beta   90.00
_cell.angle_gamma   90.00
#
_symmetry.space_group_name_H-M   'P 1'
#
loop_
_entity.id
_entity.type
_entity.pdbx_description
1 polymer ?
#
loop_
_entity_poly.entity_id
_entity_poly.type
_entity_poly.pdbx_seq_one_letter_code
_entity_poly.pdbx_strand_id
1 'polypeptide(L)'
;MGLSANAKSSGTCGPNLKWHLTDDGVLTISGKGEMYDYPHGSIWTYDNLKRIIIGNRVTTIGGAAFSGCSSLTSVIIPNSVTTIGGDAFYDCSSLTSVTIPNSVTTIGGWAFSDCSSLTSVTIPNSVMTIGDWAFSGCSSLKNFTFGSGLQSIGREAFSDCINITQISSEAVVPPTCGINALDDINKWNCKLFVPKTNINAYKQAPQWREFFFIESTTGITNTVYNKAGLADVYTLDGTKRLSKASTDEINALPKGVYIVNGKKIIIK
;
A
#
# COMPACT_ATOMS: atom_id res chain seq x y z
N MET A 1 41.49 27.52 -6.42
CA MET A 1 40.94 26.89 -5.19
C MET A 1 39.57 27.49 -4.98
N GLY A 2 38.53 26.85 -5.45
CA GLY A 2 37.14 27.26 -5.23
C GLY A 2 36.72 26.76 -3.85
N LEU A 3 36.43 27.66 -2.94
CA LEU A 3 35.74 27.38 -1.71
C LEU A 3 34.32 26.92 -2.08
N SER A 4 34.06 25.62 -1.99
CA SER A 4 32.71 25.08 -1.97
C SER A 4 31.97 25.76 -0.81
N ALA A 5 30.96 26.56 -1.14
CA ALA A 5 30.04 27.07 -0.14
C ALA A 5 29.39 25.85 0.50
N ASN A 6 29.75 25.52 1.74
CA ASN A 6 29.12 24.48 2.53
C ASN A 6 27.62 24.80 2.61
N ALA A 7 26.82 24.15 1.80
CA ALA A 7 25.40 24.09 1.99
C ALA A 7 25.16 23.61 3.43
N LYS A 8 24.16 24.19 4.10
CA LYS A 8 23.87 23.96 5.50
C LYS A 8 23.63 22.47 5.74
N SER A 9 24.65 21.76 6.21
CA SER A 9 24.63 20.30 6.36
C SER A 9 23.94 19.84 7.65
N SER A 10 23.44 20.77 8.49
CA SER A 10 22.79 20.47 9.75
C SER A 10 21.87 21.60 10.23
N GLY A 11 20.93 21.26 11.13
CA GLY A 11 19.97 22.21 11.70
C GLY A 11 19.02 21.56 12.71
N THR A 12 17.89 22.22 12.96
CA THR A 12 16.83 21.71 13.83
C THR A 12 15.58 21.42 13.02
N CYS A 13 14.82 20.37 13.40
CA CYS A 13 13.57 19.96 12.76
C CYS A 13 12.47 19.62 13.77
N GLY A 14 12.62 20.06 14.98
CA GLY A 14 11.69 19.93 16.11
C GLY A 14 12.26 20.61 17.34
N PRO A 15 11.50 20.78 18.45
CA PRO A 15 11.98 21.47 19.65
C PRO A 15 13.27 20.86 20.20
N ASN A 16 13.41 19.53 20.12
CA ASN A 16 14.57 18.79 20.61
C ASN A 16 15.13 17.84 19.54
N LEU A 17 14.86 18.12 18.26
CA LEU A 17 15.35 17.35 17.14
C LEU A 17 16.37 18.12 16.32
N LYS A 18 17.42 17.43 15.95
CA LYS A 18 18.47 17.93 15.06
C LYS A 18 18.56 17.03 13.84
N TRP A 19 18.94 17.62 12.71
CA TRP A 19 19.23 16.89 11.49
C TRP A 19 20.66 17.17 11.03
N HIS A 20 21.19 16.20 10.31
CA HIS A 20 22.47 16.28 9.60
C HIS A 20 22.31 15.61 8.24
N LEU A 21 22.70 16.33 7.18
CA LEU A 21 22.69 15.85 5.80
C LEU A 21 24.14 15.72 5.31
N THR A 22 24.50 14.56 4.81
CA THR A 22 25.82 14.28 4.24
C THR A 22 25.84 14.59 2.74
N ASP A 23 27.03 14.78 2.17
CA ASP A 23 27.23 15.14 0.75
C ASP A 23 26.73 14.03 -0.19
N ASP A 24 26.69 12.78 0.25
CA ASP A 24 26.15 11.64 -0.52
C ASP A 24 24.63 11.49 -0.40
N GLY A 25 23.96 12.42 0.30
CA GLY A 25 22.50 12.50 0.35
C GLY A 25 21.85 11.66 1.44
N VAL A 26 22.54 11.39 2.54
CA VAL A 26 21.95 10.73 3.73
C VAL A 26 21.57 11.76 4.78
N LEU A 27 20.27 11.88 5.06
CA LEU A 27 19.73 12.71 6.13
C LEU A 27 19.54 11.86 7.40
N THR A 28 20.18 12.27 8.48
CA THR A 28 20.01 11.66 9.81
C THR A 28 19.29 12.63 10.74
N ILE A 29 18.16 12.19 11.33
CA ILE A 29 17.43 12.95 12.34
C ILE A 29 17.67 12.32 13.71
N SER A 30 18.08 13.14 14.67
CA SER A 30 18.43 12.72 16.03
C SER A 30 17.74 13.59 17.09
N GLY A 31 17.67 13.07 18.33
CA GLY A 31 17.00 13.77 19.43
C GLY A 31 15.76 13.02 19.91
N LYS A 32 14.83 13.72 20.58
CA LYS A 32 13.63 13.15 21.17
C LYS A 32 12.41 14.04 20.92
N GLY A 33 11.28 13.44 20.52
CA GLY A 33 10.00 14.12 20.40
C GLY A 33 9.53 14.28 18.96
N GLU A 34 8.76 15.31 18.69
CA GLU A 34 8.02 15.53 17.45
C GLU A 34 8.85 16.36 16.46
N MET A 35 8.70 16.04 15.16
CA MET A 35 9.17 16.93 14.10
C MET A 35 8.18 18.10 13.94
N TYR A 36 8.70 19.22 13.44
CA TYR A 36 7.88 20.35 13.01
C TYR A 36 7.05 19.97 11.78
N ASP A 37 5.88 20.60 11.64
CA ASP A 37 5.17 20.67 10.37
C ASP A 37 5.81 21.73 9.47
N TYR A 38 5.76 21.52 8.16
CA TYR A 38 6.35 22.39 7.15
C TYR A 38 5.28 22.91 6.19
N PRO A 39 4.47 23.89 6.60
CA PRO A 39 3.31 24.36 5.83
C PRO A 39 3.66 24.97 4.48
N HIS A 40 4.92 25.26 4.24
CA HIS A 40 5.45 25.79 2.96
C HIS A 40 6.27 24.75 2.17
N GLY A 41 6.13 23.47 2.52
CA GLY A 41 6.89 22.37 1.94
C GLY A 41 8.19 22.06 2.66
N SER A 42 8.78 20.93 2.34
CA SER A 42 10.01 20.43 2.95
C SER A 42 11.19 21.39 2.77
N ILE A 43 12.04 21.48 3.78
CA ILE A 43 13.32 22.21 3.71
C ILE A 43 14.42 21.38 3.04
N TRP A 44 14.17 20.12 2.71
CA TRP A 44 15.10 19.15 2.13
C TRP A 44 14.76 18.79 0.67
N THR A 45 14.09 19.68 -0.07
CA THR A 45 13.75 19.51 -1.49
C THR A 45 14.95 19.62 -2.41
N TYR A 46 16.08 19.04 -2.01
CA TYR A 46 17.31 19.05 -2.81
C TYR A 46 17.42 17.76 -3.61
N ASP A 47 17.89 17.87 -4.84
CA ASP A 47 18.03 16.78 -5.80
C ASP A 47 18.93 15.61 -5.31
N ASN A 48 19.67 15.80 -4.23
CA ASN A 48 20.59 14.81 -3.70
C ASN A 48 20.10 14.04 -2.48
N LEU A 49 18.94 14.34 -1.89
CA LEU A 49 18.42 13.57 -0.74
C LEU A 49 17.97 12.17 -1.17
N LYS A 50 18.77 11.17 -0.85
CA LYS A 50 18.57 9.78 -1.28
C LYS A 50 18.03 8.89 -0.18
N ARG A 51 18.40 9.16 1.07
CA ARG A 51 18.07 8.30 2.20
C ARG A 51 17.79 9.11 3.46
N ILE A 52 16.79 8.68 4.23
CA ILE A 52 16.46 9.26 5.54
C ILE A 52 16.59 8.19 6.61
N ILE A 53 17.28 8.54 7.71
CA ILE A 53 17.41 7.73 8.92
C ILE A 53 16.81 8.53 10.07
N ILE A 54 15.68 8.08 10.59
CA ILE A 54 14.98 8.70 11.71
C ILE A 54 15.41 8.01 13.00
N GLY A 55 15.83 8.79 14.00
CA GLY A 55 16.31 8.29 15.27
C GLY A 55 15.21 7.67 16.14
N ASN A 56 15.56 6.69 16.95
CA ASN A 56 14.67 5.82 17.71
C ASN A 56 13.93 6.49 18.90
N ARG A 57 13.98 7.81 19.03
CA ARG A 57 13.23 8.62 20.00
C ARG A 57 12.38 9.71 19.35
N VAL A 58 12.33 9.74 18.02
CA VAL A 58 11.41 10.59 17.26
C VAL A 58 10.02 9.98 17.32
N THR A 59 9.00 10.76 17.66
CA THR A 59 7.65 10.27 17.90
C THR A 59 6.68 10.59 16.78
N THR A 60 6.95 11.63 16.00
CA THR A 60 6.06 12.09 14.92
C THR A 60 6.89 12.51 13.72
N ILE A 61 6.49 12.11 12.53
CA ILE A 61 6.95 12.71 11.28
C ILE A 61 5.97 13.84 10.97
N GLY A 62 6.48 15.08 10.92
CA GLY A 62 5.65 16.27 10.74
C GLY A 62 5.00 16.35 9.36
N GLY A 63 3.95 17.18 9.26
CA GLY A 63 3.27 17.45 7.99
C GLY A 63 4.22 18.07 6.97
N ALA A 64 4.15 17.59 5.73
CA ALA A 64 4.99 17.96 4.59
C ALA A 64 6.51 17.90 4.87
N ALA A 65 6.94 17.14 5.91
CA ALA A 65 8.35 17.12 6.32
C ALA A 65 9.31 16.75 5.18
N PHE A 66 8.93 15.80 4.33
CA PHE A 66 9.74 15.32 3.21
C PHE A 66 9.02 15.48 1.86
N SER A 67 8.04 16.38 1.81
CA SER A 67 7.28 16.67 0.57
C SER A 67 8.22 17.15 -0.55
N GLY A 68 8.06 16.61 -1.76
CA GLY A 68 8.85 16.95 -2.93
C GLY A 68 10.30 16.43 -2.93
N CYS A 69 10.65 15.51 -2.02
CA CYS A 69 11.97 14.86 -2.02
C CYS A 69 12.05 13.80 -3.14
N SER A 70 12.02 14.25 -4.39
CA SER A 70 11.86 13.39 -5.58
C SER A 70 13.00 12.38 -5.79
N SER A 71 14.19 12.64 -5.27
CA SER A 71 15.35 11.72 -5.33
C SER A 71 15.40 10.71 -4.17
N LEU A 72 14.47 10.80 -3.20
CA LEU A 72 14.44 9.92 -2.04
C LEU A 72 14.09 8.49 -2.44
N THR A 73 15.01 7.55 -2.20
CA THR A 73 14.80 6.12 -2.54
C THR A 73 14.42 5.26 -1.35
N SER A 74 14.79 5.68 -0.13
CA SER A 74 14.49 4.90 1.07
C SER A 74 14.39 5.74 2.33
N VAL A 75 13.54 5.31 3.26
CA VAL A 75 13.38 5.88 4.59
C VAL A 75 13.33 4.76 5.64
N ILE A 76 14.05 4.97 6.75
CA ILE A 76 13.99 4.09 7.92
C ILE A 76 13.17 4.81 9.00
N ILE A 77 11.95 4.32 9.26
CA ILE A 77 11.04 4.83 10.29
C ILE A 77 11.13 3.92 11.52
N PRO A 78 11.53 4.44 12.70
CA PRO A 78 11.69 3.63 13.91
C PRO A 78 10.37 3.34 14.61
N ASN A 79 10.36 2.32 15.48
CA ASN A 79 9.20 1.95 16.29
C ASN A 79 8.80 2.99 17.37
N SER A 80 9.45 4.12 17.45
CA SER A 80 9.03 5.25 18.29
C SER A 80 8.02 6.17 17.61
N VAL A 81 7.92 6.11 16.27
CA VAL A 81 7.01 6.95 15.50
C VAL A 81 5.58 6.41 15.61
N THR A 82 4.66 7.25 16.05
CA THR A 82 3.24 6.93 16.21
C THR A 82 2.36 7.57 15.15
N THR A 83 2.84 8.63 14.50
CA THR A 83 2.07 9.40 13.52
C THR A 83 2.95 9.77 12.32
N ILE A 84 2.41 9.56 11.13
CA ILE A 84 2.93 10.11 9.87
C ILE A 84 1.97 11.23 9.46
N GLY A 85 2.47 12.46 9.44
CA GLY A 85 1.69 13.67 9.16
C GLY A 85 1.17 13.74 7.72
N GLY A 86 0.27 14.68 7.46
CA GLY A 86 -0.22 14.93 6.11
C GLY A 86 0.90 15.40 5.20
N ASP A 87 0.85 15.02 3.92
CA ASP A 87 1.87 15.36 2.89
C ASP A 87 3.30 14.93 3.26
N ALA A 88 3.51 14.14 4.31
CA ALA A 88 4.84 13.88 4.89
C ALA A 88 5.87 13.39 3.85
N PHE A 89 5.44 12.58 2.88
CA PHE A 89 6.22 12.06 1.75
C PHE A 89 5.54 12.33 0.40
N TYR A 90 4.74 13.41 0.32
CA TYR A 90 4.11 13.82 -0.94
C TYR A 90 5.16 14.01 -2.03
N ASP A 91 4.89 13.50 -3.25
CA ASP A 91 5.79 13.56 -4.42
C ASP A 91 7.25 13.07 -4.14
N CYS A 92 7.38 12.04 -3.28
CA CYS A 92 8.63 11.28 -3.17
C CYS A 92 8.70 10.27 -4.32
N SER A 93 8.77 10.74 -5.55
CA SER A 93 8.54 9.96 -6.77
C SER A 93 9.55 8.82 -7.02
N SER A 94 10.74 8.86 -6.40
CA SER A 94 11.74 7.78 -6.44
C SER A 94 11.65 6.78 -5.28
N LEU A 95 10.71 6.97 -4.32
CA LEU A 95 10.59 6.07 -3.16
C LEU A 95 10.03 4.72 -3.61
N THR A 96 10.84 3.67 -3.54
CA THR A 96 10.46 2.33 -4.04
C THR A 96 9.80 1.44 -2.99
N SER A 97 10.10 1.68 -1.73
CA SER A 97 9.54 0.93 -0.60
C SER A 97 9.53 1.75 0.67
N VAL A 98 8.57 1.48 1.54
CA VAL A 98 8.48 2.02 2.90
C VAL A 98 8.04 0.92 3.86
N THR A 99 8.71 0.84 5.02
CA THR A 99 8.25 0.00 6.13
C THR A 99 7.62 0.89 7.18
N ILE A 100 6.30 0.73 7.37
CA ILE A 100 5.54 1.43 8.41
C ILE A 100 5.59 0.58 9.68
N PRO A 101 6.14 1.09 10.79
CA PRO A 101 6.30 0.30 12.00
C PRO A 101 4.97 0.11 12.76
N ASN A 102 4.91 -0.96 13.59
CA ASN A 102 3.73 -1.31 14.38
C ASN A 102 3.36 -0.29 15.49
N SER A 103 4.09 0.78 15.62
CA SER A 103 3.77 1.90 16.52
C SER A 103 2.86 2.94 15.85
N VAL A 104 2.83 3.00 14.51
CA VAL A 104 2.05 3.99 13.77
C VAL A 104 0.56 3.66 13.88
N THR A 105 -0.23 4.63 14.33
CA THR A 105 -1.68 4.53 14.47
C THR A 105 -2.43 5.31 13.40
N THR A 106 -1.79 6.33 12.80
CA THR A 106 -2.42 7.23 11.83
C THR A 106 -1.47 7.54 10.68
N ILE A 107 -2.00 7.45 9.45
CA ILE A 107 -1.38 7.94 8.23
C ILE A 107 -2.21 9.12 7.76
N GLY A 108 -1.61 10.30 7.69
CA GLY A 108 -2.26 11.56 7.32
C GLY A 108 -2.71 11.60 5.86
N GLY A 109 -3.52 12.59 5.52
CA GLY A 109 -3.92 12.84 4.14
C GLY A 109 -2.71 13.15 3.27
N TRP A 110 -2.70 12.71 2.01
CA TRP A 110 -1.62 12.93 1.04
C TRP A 110 -0.25 12.37 1.46
N ALA A 111 -0.16 11.63 2.57
CA ALA A 111 1.12 11.27 3.21
C ALA A 111 2.12 10.58 2.27
N PHE A 112 1.66 9.80 1.30
CA PHE A 112 2.45 9.12 0.25
C PHE A 112 1.89 9.37 -1.15
N SER A 113 1.11 10.44 -1.33
CA SER A 113 0.58 10.77 -2.66
C SER A 113 1.74 11.05 -3.62
N ASP A 114 1.57 10.64 -4.88
CA ASP A 114 2.57 10.76 -5.95
C ASP A 114 3.92 10.05 -5.68
N CYS A 115 3.95 9.10 -4.73
CA CYS A 115 5.08 8.15 -4.62
C CYS A 115 5.04 7.15 -5.79
N SER A 116 5.22 7.62 -7.00
CA SER A 116 4.96 6.89 -8.25
C SER A 116 5.82 5.64 -8.46
N SER A 117 6.98 5.53 -7.80
CA SER A 117 7.84 4.34 -7.83
C SER A 117 7.54 3.30 -6.73
N LEU A 118 6.59 3.59 -5.82
CA LEU A 118 6.27 2.69 -4.71
C LEU A 118 5.57 1.42 -5.23
N THR A 119 6.17 0.26 -4.99
CA THR A 119 5.69 -1.01 -5.58
C THR A 119 4.81 -1.84 -4.67
N SER A 120 5.01 -1.72 -3.36
CA SER A 120 4.21 -2.42 -2.35
C SER A 120 4.20 -1.66 -1.04
N VAL A 121 3.10 -1.76 -0.30
CA VAL A 121 2.96 -1.21 1.06
C VAL A 121 2.24 -2.21 1.94
N THR A 122 2.74 -2.35 3.17
CA THR A 122 2.06 -3.07 4.24
C THR A 122 1.69 -2.09 5.33
N ILE A 123 0.40 -1.97 5.60
CA ILE A 123 -0.16 -1.19 6.70
C ILE A 123 -0.24 -2.09 7.93
N PRO A 124 0.44 -1.77 9.03
CA PRO A 124 0.48 -2.63 10.21
C PRO A 124 -0.86 -2.64 10.97
N ASN A 125 -0.99 -3.61 11.87
CA ASN A 125 -2.22 -3.82 12.66
C ASN A 125 -2.59 -2.64 13.58
N SER A 126 -1.64 -1.78 13.88
CA SER A 126 -1.83 -0.59 14.74
C SER A 126 -2.54 0.57 14.02
N VAL A 127 -2.47 0.65 12.69
CA VAL A 127 -3.07 1.74 11.94
C VAL A 127 -4.58 1.57 11.90
N MET A 128 -5.29 2.57 12.40
CA MET A 128 -6.74 2.63 12.43
C MET A 128 -7.32 3.42 11.25
N THR A 129 -6.58 4.42 10.75
CA THR A 129 -7.06 5.32 9.70
C THR A 129 -6.00 5.59 8.65
N ILE A 130 -6.42 5.59 7.39
CA ILE A 130 -5.68 6.09 6.25
C ILE A 130 -6.40 7.36 5.79
N GLY A 131 -5.67 8.48 5.70
CA GLY A 131 -6.20 9.79 5.36
C GLY A 131 -6.66 9.92 3.90
N ASP A 132 -7.29 11.05 3.60
CA ASP A 132 -7.71 11.38 2.24
C ASP A 132 -6.49 11.47 1.31
N TRP A 133 -6.58 10.91 0.09
CA TRP A 133 -5.52 10.87 -0.94
C TRP A 133 -4.18 10.28 -0.47
N ALA A 134 -4.13 9.54 0.64
CA ALA A 134 -2.87 9.15 1.29
C ALA A 134 -1.90 8.38 0.37
N PHE A 135 -2.37 7.65 -0.62
CA PHE A 135 -1.59 6.89 -1.62
C PHE A 135 -2.01 7.22 -3.06
N SER A 136 -2.72 8.35 -3.28
CA SER A 136 -3.11 8.79 -4.63
C SER A 136 -1.87 8.94 -5.51
N GLY A 137 -1.96 8.57 -6.79
CA GLY A 137 -0.83 8.68 -7.71
C GLY A 137 0.31 7.65 -7.50
N CYS A 138 0.16 6.67 -6.59
CA CYS A 138 1.11 5.57 -6.44
C CYS A 138 0.99 4.59 -7.63
N SER A 139 1.31 5.05 -8.83
CA SER A 139 1.04 4.37 -10.09
C SER A 139 1.80 3.05 -10.27
N SER A 140 2.92 2.82 -9.58
CA SER A 140 3.65 1.55 -9.60
C SER A 140 3.17 0.53 -8.57
N LEU A 141 2.22 0.90 -7.70
CA LEU A 141 1.77 0.06 -6.60
C LEU A 141 1.02 -1.17 -7.12
N LYS A 142 1.53 -2.37 -6.82
CA LYS A 142 0.97 -3.66 -7.27
C LYS A 142 0.26 -4.42 -6.17
N ASN A 143 0.81 -4.35 -4.96
CA ASN A 143 0.31 -5.10 -3.82
C ASN A 143 0.12 -4.19 -2.62
N PHE A 144 -1.02 -4.32 -1.98
CA PHE A 144 -1.35 -3.56 -0.78
C PHE A 144 -1.89 -4.49 0.31
N THR A 145 -1.37 -4.36 1.53
CA THR A 145 -1.85 -5.16 2.67
C THR A 145 -2.33 -4.26 3.79
N PHE A 146 -3.55 -4.49 4.25
CA PHE A 146 -4.13 -3.83 5.42
C PHE A 146 -4.04 -4.73 6.65
N GLY A 147 -3.56 -4.18 7.75
CA GLY A 147 -3.59 -4.82 9.05
C GLY A 147 -5.00 -4.91 9.64
N SER A 148 -5.14 -5.73 10.67
CA SER A 148 -6.42 -6.04 11.30
C SER A 148 -7.09 -4.86 12.02
N GLY A 149 -6.32 -3.82 12.37
CA GLY A 149 -6.82 -2.63 13.08
C GLY A 149 -7.46 -1.57 12.20
N LEU A 150 -7.35 -1.67 10.86
CA LEU A 150 -7.84 -0.64 9.97
C LEU A 150 -9.37 -0.53 10.02
N GLN A 151 -9.86 0.68 10.29
CA GLN A 151 -11.28 1.00 10.43
C GLN A 151 -11.80 1.86 9.29
N SER A 152 -10.97 2.77 8.75
CA SER A 152 -11.38 3.69 7.69
C SER A 152 -10.27 4.02 6.71
N ILE A 153 -10.70 4.22 5.46
CA ILE A 153 -9.90 4.68 4.33
C ILE A 153 -10.54 5.97 3.84
N GLY A 154 -9.74 7.04 3.73
CA GLY A 154 -10.18 8.36 3.33
C GLY A 154 -10.64 8.46 1.88
N ARG A 155 -11.14 9.64 1.51
CA ARG A 155 -11.55 9.97 0.14
C ARG A 155 -10.37 9.78 -0.81
N GLU A 156 -10.62 9.15 -1.96
CA GLU A 156 -9.65 9.02 -3.06
C GLU A 156 -8.26 8.52 -2.62
N ALA A 157 -8.22 7.74 -1.52
CA ALA A 157 -6.97 7.33 -0.89
C ALA A 157 -6.06 6.52 -1.82
N PHE A 158 -6.63 5.84 -2.83
CA PHE A 158 -5.92 5.07 -3.86
C PHE A 158 -6.27 5.53 -5.28
N SER A 159 -6.66 6.79 -5.46
CA SER A 159 -6.88 7.36 -6.79
C SER A 159 -5.59 7.23 -7.62
N ASP A 160 -5.72 6.96 -8.93
CA ASP A 160 -4.60 6.74 -9.86
C ASP A 160 -3.64 5.56 -9.49
N CYS A 161 -4.06 4.67 -8.58
CA CYS A 161 -3.33 3.42 -8.29
C CYS A 161 -3.70 2.30 -9.28
N ILE A 162 -3.58 2.58 -10.56
CA ILE A 162 -4.11 1.77 -11.68
C ILE A 162 -3.47 0.38 -11.83
N ASN A 163 -2.33 0.13 -11.21
CA ASN A 163 -1.57 -1.12 -11.32
C ASN A 163 -1.75 -2.07 -10.14
N ILE A 164 -2.65 -1.77 -9.20
CA ILE A 164 -2.93 -2.68 -8.09
C ILE A 164 -3.62 -3.95 -8.62
N THR A 165 -2.95 -5.09 -8.42
CA THR A 165 -3.44 -6.42 -8.82
C THR A 165 -3.81 -7.29 -7.63
N GLN A 166 -3.38 -6.92 -6.44
CA GLN A 166 -3.68 -7.64 -5.22
C GLN A 166 -3.86 -6.71 -4.02
N ILE A 167 -4.94 -6.92 -3.29
CA ILE A 167 -5.19 -6.34 -1.98
C ILE A 167 -5.38 -7.48 -0.98
N SER A 168 -4.71 -7.39 0.17
CA SER A 168 -4.93 -8.30 1.30
C SER A 168 -5.42 -7.49 2.50
N SER A 169 -6.55 -7.87 3.07
CA SER A 169 -7.07 -7.26 4.28
C SER A 169 -7.13 -8.28 5.41
N GLU A 170 -6.54 -7.95 6.56
CA GLU A 170 -6.67 -8.75 7.78
C GLU A 170 -7.83 -8.26 8.67
N ALA A 171 -8.49 -7.18 8.30
CA ALA A 171 -9.59 -6.60 9.06
C ALA A 171 -10.83 -7.52 9.04
N VAL A 172 -11.33 -7.84 10.22
CA VAL A 172 -12.52 -8.69 10.40
C VAL A 172 -13.79 -7.95 9.97
N VAL A 173 -13.85 -6.65 10.21
CA VAL A 173 -14.90 -5.76 9.69
C VAL A 173 -14.32 -5.02 8.50
N PRO A 174 -14.98 -5.02 7.33
CA PRO A 174 -14.52 -4.25 6.19
C PRO A 174 -14.32 -2.78 6.57
N PRO A 175 -13.14 -2.18 6.35
CA PRO A 175 -12.93 -0.76 6.60
C PRO A 175 -13.94 0.10 5.82
N THR A 176 -14.45 1.16 6.44
CA THR A 176 -15.30 2.12 5.75
C THR A 176 -14.47 2.89 4.72
N CYS A 177 -15.00 3.05 3.52
CA CYS A 177 -14.34 3.78 2.44
C CYS A 177 -14.96 5.17 2.28
N GLY A 178 -14.14 6.20 2.22
CA GLY A 178 -14.53 7.53 1.77
C GLY A 178 -14.93 7.53 0.28
N ILE A 179 -15.35 8.68 -0.22
CA ILE A 179 -15.76 8.83 -1.62
C ILE A 179 -14.59 8.40 -2.53
N ASN A 180 -14.86 7.52 -3.49
CA ASN A 180 -13.91 7.07 -4.52
C ASN A 180 -12.60 6.47 -3.96
N ALA A 181 -12.59 5.98 -2.73
CA ALA A 181 -11.36 5.52 -2.09
C ALA A 181 -10.62 4.43 -2.88
N LEU A 182 -11.35 3.58 -3.61
CA LEU A 182 -10.84 2.43 -4.35
C LEU A 182 -11.21 2.46 -5.85
N ASP A 183 -11.65 3.60 -6.41
CA ASP A 183 -12.33 3.61 -7.71
C ASP A 183 -11.40 3.30 -8.90
N ASP A 184 -10.17 3.78 -8.90
CA ASP A 184 -9.24 3.57 -10.00
C ASP A 184 -8.55 2.19 -9.98
N ILE A 185 -8.85 1.38 -8.97
CA ILE A 185 -8.39 -0.01 -8.93
C ILE A 185 -9.23 -0.85 -9.87
N ASN A 186 -8.59 -1.56 -10.80
CA ASN A 186 -9.29 -2.48 -11.71
C ASN A 186 -9.86 -3.67 -10.94
N LYS A 187 -11.09 -3.53 -10.44
CA LYS A 187 -11.79 -4.50 -9.60
C LYS A 187 -12.09 -5.84 -10.29
N TRP A 188 -11.99 -5.89 -11.63
CA TRP A 188 -12.13 -7.11 -12.43
C TRP A 188 -10.86 -7.97 -12.44
N ASN A 189 -9.68 -7.35 -12.27
CA ASN A 189 -8.40 -8.04 -12.30
C ASN A 189 -7.70 -8.07 -10.94
N CYS A 190 -8.09 -7.20 -10.00
CA CYS A 190 -7.53 -7.16 -8.67
C CYS A 190 -8.10 -8.28 -7.81
N LYS A 191 -7.23 -9.07 -7.18
CA LYS A 191 -7.63 -10.07 -6.18
C LYS A 191 -7.70 -9.42 -4.80
N LEU A 192 -8.85 -9.54 -4.15
CA LEU A 192 -9.07 -9.12 -2.78
C LEU A 192 -9.05 -10.35 -1.85
N PHE A 193 -8.04 -10.44 -1.02
CA PHE A 193 -7.93 -11.48 0.01
C PHE A 193 -8.42 -10.94 1.35
N VAL A 194 -9.33 -11.66 1.99
CA VAL A 194 -9.96 -11.26 3.26
C VAL A 194 -10.06 -12.44 4.22
N PRO A 195 -10.24 -12.25 5.53
CA PRO A 195 -10.44 -13.35 6.47
C PRO A 195 -11.60 -14.26 6.03
N LYS A 196 -11.40 -15.57 6.06
CA LYS A 196 -12.34 -16.58 5.56
C LYS A 196 -13.75 -16.41 6.12
N THR A 197 -13.87 -16.10 7.39
CA THR A 197 -15.14 -15.91 8.09
C THR A 197 -15.89 -14.65 7.67
N ASN A 198 -15.20 -13.71 7.01
CA ASN A 198 -15.71 -12.37 6.73
C ASN A 198 -15.92 -12.07 5.24
N ILE A 199 -15.74 -13.07 4.36
CA ILE A 199 -15.95 -12.91 2.91
C ILE A 199 -17.33 -12.30 2.60
N ASN A 200 -18.38 -12.76 3.29
CA ASN A 200 -19.72 -12.23 3.07
C ASN A 200 -19.89 -10.77 3.50
N ALA A 201 -19.19 -10.34 4.55
CA ALA A 201 -19.18 -8.95 4.97
C ALA A 201 -18.57 -8.04 3.88
N TYR A 202 -17.42 -8.44 3.32
CA TYR A 202 -16.79 -7.70 2.22
C TYR A 202 -17.64 -7.68 0.94
N LYS A 203 -18.34 -8.78 0.62
CA LYS A 203 -19.28 -8.83 -0.52
C LYS A 203 -20.50 -7.92 -0.37
N GLN A 204 -20.76 -7.41 0.82
CA GLN A 204 -21.88 -6.50 1.10
C GLN A 204 -21.43 -5.05 1.34
N ALA A 205 -20.17 -4.85 1.73
CA ALA A 205 -19.64 -3.54 2.08
C ALA A 205 -19.47 -2.62 0.83
N PRO A 206 -19.84 -1.34 0.92
CA PRO A 206 -19.66 -0.39 -0.17
C PRO A 206 -18.22 -0.34 -0.68
N GLN A 207 -18.04 -0.20 -1.99
CA GLN A 207 -16.79 -0.27 -2.76
C GLN A 207 -16.11 -1.65 -2.71
N TRP A 208 -16.06 -2.35 -1.57
CA TRP A 208 -15.51 -3.70 -1.46
C TRP A 208 -16.29 -4.73 -2.27
N ARG A 209 -17.62 -4.64 -2.28
CA ARG A 209 -18.53 -5.55 -3.04
C ARG A 209 -18.30 -5.54 -4.55
N GLU A 210 -17.61 -4.53 -5.05
CA GLU A 210 -17.35 -4.33 -6.47
C GLU A 210 -16.18 -5.20 -6.97
N PHE A 211 -15.34 -5.72 -6.06
CA PHE A 211 -14.27 -6.63 -6.45
C PHE A 211 -14.83 -7.96 -6.93
N PHE A 212 -14.44 -8.35 -8.14
CA PHE A 212 -14.90 -9.60 -8.75
C PHE A 212 -14.32 -10.84 -8.03
N PHE A 213 -13.05 -10.77 -7.60
CA PHE A 213 -12.36 -11.83 -6.89
C PHE A 213 -12.20 -11.48 -5.42
N ILE A 214 -13.12 -11.93 -4.57
CA ILE A 214 -12.99 -11.85 -3.10
C ILE A 214 -12.72 -13.26 -2.58
N GLU A 215 -11.51 -13.50 -2.11
CA GLU A 215 -10.99 -14.80 -1.72
C GLU A 215 -10.56 -14.80 -0.24
N SER A 216 -10.29 -15.99 0.30
CA SER A 216 -9.82 -16.13 1.70
C SER A 216 -8.30 -15.94 1.80
N THR A 217 -7.84 -15.21 2.83
CA THR A 217 -6.41 -15.11 3.18
C THR A 217 -5.82 -16.47 3.62
N THR A 218 -6.63 -17.39 4.17
CA THR A 218 -6.20 -18.75 4.46
C THR A 218 -6.29 -19.60 3.20
N GLY A 219 -5.25 -19.54 2.35
CA GLY A 219 -5.28 -20.31 1.12
C GLY A 219 -4.40 -19.76 -0.01
N ILE A 220 -3.37 -18.95 0.31
CA ILE A 220 -2.22 -18.77 -0.58
C ILE A 220 -1.25 -19.97 -0.41
N THR A 221 -1.78 -21.14 -0.27
CA THR A 221 -1.18 -22.33 -0.86
C THR A 221 -1.76 -22.39 -2.25
N ASN A 222 -0.92 -22.57 -3.28
CA ASN A 222 -1.35 -22.99 -4.60
C ASN A 222 -2.58 -23.87 -4.42
N THR A 223 -3.77 -23.32 -4.58
CA THR A 223 -4.97 -24.12 -4.61
C THR A 223 -5.03 -24.69 -6.02
N VAL A 224 -4.13 -25.60 -6.28
CA VAL A 224 -4.50 -26.81 -6.96
C VAL A 224 -5.80 -27.23 -6.26
N TYR A 225 -6.90 -27.26 -6.97
CA TYR A 225 -8.19 -27.70 -6.46
C TYR A 225 -8.04 -29.11 -5.89
N ASN A 226 -7.56 -29.22 -4.64
CA ASN A 226 -7.54 -30.44 -3.85
C ASN A 226 -8.77 -30.48 -2.96
N LYS A 227 -9.92 -30.56 -3.58
CA LYS A 227 -11.09 -31.18 -2.97
C LYS A 227 -11.64 -32.18 -3.98
N ALA A 228 -11.65 -33.44 -3.58
CA ALA A 228 -12.27 -34.54 -4.29
C ALA A 228 -13.74 -34.22 -4.62
N GLY A 229 -13.95 -33.47 -5.69
CA GLY A 229 -15.24 -33.07 -6.21
C GLY A 229 -15.11 -32.92 -7.70
N LEU A 230 -15.74 -33.83 -8.43
CA LEU A 230 -15.86 -33.78 -9.87
C LEU A 230 -16.59 -32.48 -10.26
N ALA A 231 -16.03 -31.71 -11.20
CA ALA A 231 -16.55 -30.40 -11.60
C ALA A 231 -17.11 -30.42 -13.03
N ASP A 232 -18.16 -29.68 -13.25
CA ASP A 232 -18.62 -29.37 -14.60
C ASP A 232 -17.84 -28.18 -15.16
N VAL A 233 -17.38 -28.31 -16.41
CA VAL A 233 -16.58 -27.29 -17.10
C VAL A 233 -17.35 -26.77 -18.30
N TYR A 234 -17.43 -25.44 -18.43
CA TYR A 234 -18.09 -24.75 -19.50
C TYR A 234 -17.14 -23.74 -20.18
N THR A 235 -17.35 -23.48 -21.45
CA THR A 235 -16.78 -22.33 -22.14
C THR A 235 -17.52 -21.04 -21.78
N LEU A 236 -16.98 -19.88 -22.13
CA LEU A 236 -17.61 -18.57 -21.82
C LEU A 236 -18.99 -18.39 -22.46
N ASP A 237 -19.26 -19.08 -23.57
CA ASP A 237 -20.55 -19.06 -24.25
C ASP A 237 -21.59 -20.04 -23.65
N GLY A 238 -21.24 -20.70 -22.53
CA GLY A 238 -22.09 -21.62 -21.81
C GLY A 238 -22.06 -23.06 -22.35
N THR A 239 -21.23 -23.38 -23.34
CA THR A 239 -21.11 -24.75 -23.85
C THR A 239 -20.36 -25.62 -22.84
N LYS A 240 -20.99 -26.72 -22.43
CA LYS A 240 -20.35 -27.69 -21.49
C LYS A 240 -19.24 -28.45 -22.20
N ARG A 241 -18.04 -28.42 -21.62
CA ARG A 241 -16.84 -29.11 -22.13
C ARG A 241 -16.57 -30.43 -21.42
N LEU A 242 -16.68 -30.43 -20.10
CA LEU A 242 -16.49 -31.63 -19.31
C LEU A 242 -17.59 -31.73 -18.26
N SER A 243 -17.96 -32.95 -17.90
CA SER A 243 -18.92 -33.25 -16.85
C SER A 243 -18.27 -34.10 -15.79
N LYS A 244 -18.37 -33.69 -14.52
CA LYS A 244 -17.75 -34.37 -13.40
C LYS A 244 -16.24 -34.62 -13.63
N ALA A 245 -15.54 -33.62 -14.13
CA ALA A 245 -14.13 -33.70 -14.43
C ALA A 245 -13.28 -33.63 -13.16
N SER A 246 -12.22 -34.43 -13.12
CA SER A 246 -11.15 -34.37 -12.15
C SER A 246 -10.26 -33.13 -12.38
N THR A 247 -9.42 -32.79 -11.40
CA THR A 247 -8.45 -31.71 -11.52
C THR A 247 -7.48 -31.92 -12.68
N ASP A 248 -7.05 -33.18 -12.91
CA ASP A 248 -6.11 -33.52 -14.00
C ASP A 248 -6.74 -33.31 -15.37
N GLU A 249 -8.00 -33.71 -15.54
CA GLU A 249 -8.76 -33.49 -16.77
C GLU A 249 -8.97 -32.00 -17.05
N ILE A 250 -9.22 -31.19 -16.01
CA ILE A 250 -9.36 -29.74 -16.14
C ILE A 250 -8.03 -29.10 -16.56
N ASN A 251 -6.93 -29.51 -15.94
CA ASN A 251 -5.58 -29.02 -16.28
C ASN A 251 -5.09 -29.44 -17.67
N ALA A 252 -5.63 -30.51 -18.20
CA ALA A 252 -5.34 -30.99 -19.57
C ALA A 252 -6.13 -30.28 -20.66
N LEU A 253 -7.04 -29.37 -20.30
CA LEU A 253 -7.79 -28.58 -21.29
C LEU A 253 -6.86 -27.70 -22.12
N PRO A 254 -7.19 -27.42 -23.37
CA PRO A 254 -6.47 -26.44 -24.18
C PRO A 254 -6.38 -25.08 -23.50
N LYS A 255 -5.31 -24.32 -23.83
CA LYS A 255 -5.22 -22.92 -23.37
C LYS A 255 -6.49 -22.16 -23.66
N GLY A 256 -7.02 -21.52 -22.66
CA GLY A 256 -8.31 -20.83 -22.81
C GLY A 256 -8.92 -20.39 -21.50
N VAL A 257 -10.12 -19.83 -21.60
CA VAL A 257 -10.92 -19.39 -20.47
C VAL A 257 -12.15 -20.28 -20.32
N TYR A 258 -12.34 -20.81 -19.12
CA TYR A 258 -13.40 -21.76 -18.79
C TYR A 258 -14.16 -21.33 -17.55
N ILE A 259 -15.37 -21.82 -17.40
CA ILE A 259 -16.18 -21.73 -16.17
C ILE A 259 -16.18 -23.10 -15.50
N VAL A 260 -15.65 -23.19 -14.31
CA VAL A 260 -15.60 -24.43 -13.51
C VAL A 260 -16.31 -24.19 -12.18
N ASN A 261 -17.38 -24.93 -11.93
CA ASN A 261 -18.25 -24.73 -10.77
C ASN A 261 -18.69 -23.26 -10.60
N GLY A 262 -19.05 -22.61 -11.70
CA GLY A 262 -19.48 -21.21 -11.71
C GLY A 262 -18.34 -20.18 -11.57
N LYS A 263 -17.07 -20.61 -11.52
CA LYS A 263 -15.89 -19.73 -11.44
C LYS A 263 -15.12 -19.73 -12.76
N LYS A 264 -14.71 -18.55 -13.19
CA LYS A 264 -13.84 -18.36 -14.35
C LYS A 264 -12.41 -18.82 -14.02
N ILE A 265 -11.85 -19.71 -14.83
CA ILE A 265 -10.44 -20.14 -14.77
C ILE A 265 -9.76 -19.88 -16.09
N ILE A 266 -8.44 -19.69 -16.06
CA ILE A 266 -7.59 -19.52 -17.23
C ILE A 266 -6.58 -20.66 -17.26
N ILE A 267 -6.65 -21.49 -18.31
CA ILE A 267 -5.63 -22.50 -18.62
C ILE A 267 -4.58 -21.83 -19.51
N LYS A 268 -3.35 -21.79 -19.05
CA LYS A 268 -2.21 -21.10 -19.71
C LYS A 268 -1.42 -22.03 -20.60
#